data_b3c3f78b3089dbd5a6e8e76f24f68a71
#
_entry.id   b3c3f78b3089dbd5a6e8e76f24f68a71
#
_cell.length_a   1.000
_cell.length_b   1.000
_cell.length_c   1.000
_cell.angle_alpha   90.00
_cell.angle_beta   90.00
_cell.angle_gamma   90.00
#
_symmetry.space_group_name_H-M   'P 1'
#
loop_
_entity.id
_entity.type
_entity.pdbx_description
1 polymer ?
#
loop_
_entity_poly.entity_id
_entity_poly.type
_entity_poly.pdbx_seq_one_letter_code
_entity_poly.pdbx_strand_id
1 'polypeptide(L)'
;VNLLELDALTLAYDTPHGPRTVVDGLSLALARGDIGCLLGASGCGKTTVLRAIAGFEPVRAGRILLDGAPIATPTLDVPPERRRIGMMFQDYALFPHLSAGGNVGFGLRRQPKAARRARVAQMLELVGLAHAASAYPHELSGGQQQRVALARALAPSPELLLLDEPFSNLDVDTRERLAFEVRDILKETGHTAIVVTHNQAEAVALGDRIGVMHEGRLAQWDTPYVLRHEPADAFVASFVRDDALADERRRALARGC
;
A
#
# COMPACT_ATOMS: atom_id res chain seq x y z
N VAL A 1 0.27 -20.06 3.42
CA VAL A 1 0.21 -19.58 4.81
C VAL A 1 0.00 -18.08 4.76
N ASN A 2 -1.01 -17.56 5.48
CA ASN A 2 -1.28 -16.12 5.54
C ASN A 2 -0.15 -15.41 6.28
N LEU A 3 0.27 -14.26 5.77
CA LEU A 3 1.20 -13.36 6.45
C LEU A 3 0.44 -12.34 7.28
N LEU A 4 -0.62 -11.74 6.71
CA LEU A 4 -1.46 -10.76 7.38
C LEU A 4 -2.89 -11.30 7.51
N GLU A 5 -3.47 -11.19 8.69
CA GLU A 5 -4.88 -11.49 8.93
C GLU A 5 -5.51 -10.35 9.75
N LEU A 6 -6.63 -9.85 9.28
CA LEU A 6 -7.51 -8.96 10.01
C LEU A 6 -8.77 -9.75 10.36
N ASP A 7 -9.14 -9.80 11.63
CA ASP A 7 -10.26 -10.58 12.12
C ASP A 7 -11.24 -9.66 12.85
N ALA A 8 -12.42 -9.42 12.23
CA ALA A 8 -13.49 -8.55 12.72
C ALA A 8 -12.99 -7.17 13.22
N LEU A 9 -12.03 -6.57 12.47
CA LEU A 9 -11.37 -5.33 12.86
C LEU A 9 -12.34 -4.17 12.90
N THR A 10 -12.44 -3.50 14.06
CA THR A 10 -13.22 -2.27 14.23
C THR A 10 -12.32 -1.14 14.69
N LEU A 11 -12.36 -0.02 13.97
CA LEU A 11 -11.59 1.19 14.25
C LEU A 11 -12.53 2.38 14.43
N ALA A 12 -12.26 3.21 15.44
CA ALA A 12 -13.08 4.39 15.74
C ALA A 12 -12.22 5.52 16.30
N TYR A 13 -12.58 6.75 15.94
CA TYR A 13 -12.00 7.96 16.51
C TYR A 13 -12.88 8.50 17.64
N ASP A 14 -12.25 8.98 18.69
CA ASP A 14 -12.96 9.68 19.77
C ASP A 14 -13.29 11.10 19.29
N THR A 15 -14.56 11.48 19.36
CA THR A 15 -15.03 12.81 18.99
C THR A 15 -15.74 13.44 20.20
N PRO A 16 -15.94 14.78 20.21
CA PRO A 16 -16.71 15.45 21.26
C PRO A 16 -18.15 14.91 21.44
N HIS A 17 -18.69 14.24 20.40
CA HIS A 17 -20.02 13.66 20.38
C HIS A 17 -20.04 12.15 20.64
N GLY A 18 -18.92 11.57 21.07
CA GLY A 18 -18.72 10.13 21.29
C GLY A 18 -17.88 9.47 20.21
N PRO A 19 -17.60 8.17 20.33
CA PRO A 19 -16.80 7.45 19.37
C PRO A 19 -17.48 7.34 18.01
N ARG A 20 -16.76 7.71 16.94
CA ARG A 20 -17.20 7.57 15.55
C ARG A 20 -16.48 6.37 14.93
N THR A 21 -17.23 5.31 14.65
CA THR A 21 -16.72 4.14 13.94
C THR A 21 -16.41 4.52 12.49
N VAL A 22 -15.22 4.18 12.03
CA VAL A 22 -14.72 4.41 10.66
C VAL A 22 -14.54 3.10 9.91
N VAL A 23 -14.20 2.02 10.63
CA VAL A 23 -14.12 0.65 10.08
C VAL A 23 -14.91 -0.26 11.02
N ASP A 24 -15.77 -1.10 10.45
CA ASP A 24 -16.71 -1.92 11.19
C ASP A 24 -16.62 -3.38 10.76
N GLY A 25 -16.03 -4.23 11.63
CA GLY A 25 -15.99 -5.68 11.46
C GLY A 25 -15.21 -6.19 10.23
N LEU A 26 -14.17 -5.46 9.79
CA LEU A 26 -13.42 -5.81 8.59
C LEU A 26 -12.58 -7.06 8.81
N SER A 27 -12.74 -8.06 7.92
CA SER A 27 -11.95 -9.30 7.93
C SER A 27 -11.34 -9.55 6.56
N LEU A 28 -10.04 -9.83 6.52
CA LEU A 28 -9.32 -10.26 5.34
C LEU A 28 -8.10 -11.10 5.71
N ALA A 29 -7.61 -11.88 4.76
CA ALA A 29 -6.36 -12.61 4.87
C ALA A 29 -5.52 -12.44 3.60
N LEU A 30 -4.22 -12.24 3.77
CA LEU A 30 -3.26 -12.07 2.68
C LEU A 30 -2.12 -13.07 2.83
N ALA A 31 -1.90 -13.86 1.78
CA ALA A 31 -0.83 -14.84 1.77
C ALA A 31 0.55 -14.18 1.64
N ARG A 32 1.59 -14.87 2.09
CA ARG A 32 2.97 -14.41 1.92
C ARG A 32 3.35 -14.33 0.43
N GLY A 33 3.92 -13.21 0.02
CA GLY A 33 4.29 -12.91 -1.37
C GLY A 33 3.14 -12.37 -2.23
N ASP A 34 1.93 -12.25 -1.67
CA ASP A 34 0.82 -11.63 -2.38
C ASP A 34 0.75 -10.11 -2.17
N ILE A 35 0.17 -9.44 -3.15
CA ILE A 35 -0.16 -8.02 -3.10
C ILE A 35 -1.68 -7.90 -2.95
N GLY A 36 -2.12 -7.33 -1.83
CA GLY A 36 -3.51 -7.00 -1.57
C GLY A 36 -3.78 -5.52 -1.86
N CYS A 37 -4.89 -5.20 -2.53
CA CYS A 37 -5.32 -3.82 -2.74
C CYS A 37 -6.61 -3.54 -1.99
N LEU A 38 -6.66 -2.46 -1.20
CA LEU A 38 -7.90 -1.92 -0.64
C LEU A 38 -8.38 -0.78 -1.53
N LEU A 39 -9.53 -0.96 -2.15
CA LEU A 39 -10.12 -0.08 -3.15
C LEU A 39 -11.45 0.47 -2.63
N GLY A 40 -11.75 1.73 -2.88
CA GLY A 40 -13.00 2.36 -2.48
C GLY A 40 -12.93 3.88 -2.52
N ALA A 41 -14.08 4.55 -2.33
CA ALA A 41 -14.17 6.00 -2.33
C ALA A 41 -13.32 6.65 -1.22
N SER A 42 -12.98 7.92 -1.38
CA SER A 42 -12.29 8.68 -0.35
C SER A 42 -13.13 8.72 0.94
N GLY A 43 -12.46 8.54 2.08
CA GLY A 43 -13.12 8.55 3.40
C GLY A 43 -13.79 7.25 3.83
N CYS A 44 -13.77 6.16 3.04
CA CYS A 44 -14.35 4.86 3.43
C CYS A 44 -13.51 4.05 4.44
N GLY A 45 -12.38 4.57 4.95
CA GLY A 45 -11.60 3.94 6.01
C GLY A 45 -10.31 3.22 5.58
N LYS A 46 -9.94 3.20 4.29
CA LYS A 46 -8.75 2.49 3.78
C LYS A 46 -7.43 2.89 4.49
N THR A 47 -7.13 4.18 4.49
CA THR A 47 -5.92 4.72 5.16
C THR A 47 -5.96 4.44 6.67
N THR A 48 -7.14 4.45 7.30
CA THR A 48 -7.29 4.11 8.73
C THR A 48 -6.94 2.64 8.97
N VAL A 49 -7.37 1.71 8.10
CA VAL A 49 -6.95 0.29 8.16
C VAL A 49 -5.43 0.19 8.02
N LEU A 50 -4.85 0.87 7.03
CA LEU A 50 -3.40 0.85 6.81
C LEU A 50 -2.63 1.34 8.04
N ARG A 51 -3.08 2.46 8.64
CA ARG A 51 -2.49 3.03 9.86
C ARG A 51 -2.62 2.11 11.06
N ALA A 52 -3.74 1.41 11.21
CA ALA A 52 -3.91 0.42 12.29
C ALA A 52 -2.94 -0.77 12.12
N ILE A 53 -2.75 -1.27 10.89
CA ILE A 53 -1.74 -2.32 10.61
C ILE A 53 -0.33 -1.81 10.94
N ALA A 54 -0.02 -0.55 10.60
CA ALA A 54 1.28 0.08 10.90
C ALA A 54 1.50 0.39 12.40
N GLY A 55 0.43 0.46 13.21
CA GLY A 55 0.50 0.79 14.64
C GLY A 55 0.34 2.26 14.97
N PHE A 56 -0.26 3.04 14.08
CA PHE A 56 -0.57 4.46 14.30
C PHE A 56 -2.02 4.70 14.75
N GLU A 57 -2.89 3.68 14.66
CA GLU A 57 -4.28 3.76 15.09
C GLU A 57 -4.62 2.55 15.97
N PRO A 58 -5.22 2.75 17.16
CA PRO A 58 -5.57 1.68 18.08
C PRO A 58 -6.77 0.87 17.57
N VAL A 59 -6.77 -0.43 17.87
CA VAL A 59 -7.88 -1.33 17.57
C VAL A 59 -8.93 -1.24 18.67
N ARG A 60 -10.21 -1.01 18.30
CA ARG A 60 -11.33 -0.96 19.26
C ARG A 60 -11.98 -2.33 19.47
N ALA A 61 -12.08 -3.15 18.42
CA ALA A 61 -12.51 -4.55 18.49
C ALA A 61 -11.83 -5.37 17.40
N GLY A 62 -11.83 -6.69 17.55
CA GLY A 62 -11.15 -7.59 16.64
C GLY A 62 -9.65 -7.64 16.88
N ARG A 63 -8.89 -8.08 15.88
CA ARG A 63 -7.43 -8.25 15.99
C ARG A 63 -6.73 -8.17 14.66
N ILE A 64 -5.44 -7.83 14.73
CA ILE A 64 -4.49 -7.88 13.59
C ILE A 64 -3.42 -8.91 13.94
N LEU A 65 -3.23 -9.88 13.03
CA LEU A 65 -2.18 -10.89 13.16
C LEU A 65 -1.16 -10.70 12.03
N LEU A 66 0.11 -10.80 12.37
CA LEU A 66 1.22 -10.83 11.42
C LEU A 66 2.00 -12.14 11.66
N ASP A 67 2.09 -12.97 10.61
CA ASP A 67 2.69 -14.30 10.67
C ASP A 67 2.11 -15.17 11.81
N GLY A 68 0.78 -15.13 11.98
CA GLY A 68 0.04 -15.83 13.03
C GLY A 68 0.15 -15.22 14.44
N ALA A 69 1.04 -14.23 14.67
CA ALA A 69 1.19 -13.57 15.96
C ALA A 69 0.30 -12.31 16.04
N PRO A 70 -0.45 -12.09 17.15
CA PRO A 70 -1.22 -10.86 17.32
C PRO A 70 -0.30 -9.66 17.51
N ILE A 71 -0.48 -8.62 16.67
CA ILE A 71 0.25 -7.35 16.78
C ILE A 71 -0.62 -6.19 17.26
N ALA A 72 -1.97 -6.32 17.15
CA ALA A 72 -2.91 -5.36 17.71
C ALA A 72 -4.23 -6.03 18.09
N THR A 73 -4.74 -5.70 19.26
CA THR A 73 -6.06 -6.06 19.81
C THR A 73 -6.52 -4.89 20.69
N PRO A 74 -7.73 -4.89 21.27
CA PRO A 74 -8.13 -3.84 22.22
C PRO A 74 -7.23 -3.73 23.47
N THR A 75 -6.46 -4.78 23.80
CA THR A 75 -5.59 -4.82 25.00
C THR A 75 -4.10 -4.97 24.70
N LEU A 76 -3.75 -5.21 23.43
CA LEU A 76 -2.37 -5.34 22.97
C LEU A 76 -2.16 -4.37 21.79
N ASP A 77 -1.11 -3.57 21.86
CA ASP A 77 -0.70 -2.70 20.75
C ASP A 77 0.82 -2.71 20.64
N VAL A 78 1.35 -3.48 19.69
CA VAL A 78 2.78 -3.53 19.40
C VAL A 78 3.17 -2.21 18.73
N PRO A 79 4.17 -1.47 19.25
CA PRO A 79 4.54 -0.18 18.67
C PRO A 79 5.12 -0.33 17.26
N PRO A 80 4.95 0.69 16.38
CA PRO A 80 5.30 0.61 14.94
C PRO A 80 6.70 0.10 14.66
N GLU A 81 7.70 0.56 15.41
CA GLU A 81 9.11 0.19 15.24
C GLU A 81 9.42 -1.28 15.55
N ARG A 82 8.50 -2.01 16.18
CA ARG A 82 8.61 -3.44 16.50
C ARG A 82 7.79 -4.34 15.59
N ARG A 83 6.94 -3.77 14.70
CA ARG A 83 6.07 -4.55 13.81
C ARG A 83 6.77 -5.11 12.58
N ARG A 84 8.00 -4.66 12.28
CA ARG A 84 8.75 -5.06 11.07
C ARG A 84 7.99 -4.79 9.77
N ILE A 85 7.23 -3.69 9.76
CA ILE A 85 6.40 -3.24 8.66
C ILE A 85 7.07 -2.01 8.03
N GLY A 86 7.18 -2.00 6.70
CA GLY A 86 7.57 -0.82 5.93
C GLY A 86 6.34 -0.03 5.51
N MET A 87 6.41 1.30 5.54
CA MET A 87 5.30 2.14 5.10
C MET A 87 5.79 3.23 4.15
N MET A 88 5.03 3.43 3.07
CA MET A 88 5.13 4.55 2.16
C MET A 88 3.86 5.38 2.27
N PHE A 89 4.01 6.67 2.58
CA PHE A 89 2.92 7.62 2.75
C PHE A 89 2.54 8.27 1.40
N GLN A 90 1.34 8.80 1.31
CA GLN A 90 0.78 9.43 0.11
C GLN A 90 1.62 10.60 -0.42
N ASP A 91 2.22 11.40 0.47
CA ASP A 91 3.11 12.53 0.14
C ASP A 91 4.59 12.11 0.03
N TYR A 92 4.84 10.78 -0.05
CA TYR A 92 6.17 10.15 -0.01
C TYR A 92 6.96 10.40 1.27
N ALA A 93 6.68 11.45 2.02
CA ALA A 93 7.33 11.87 3.27
C ALA A 93 8.87 11.75 3.22
N LEU A 94 9.49 12.17 2.10
CA LEU A 94 10.94 12.20 1.98
C LEU A 94 11.52 13.30 2.87
N PHE A 95 12.64 12.99 3.52
CA PHE A 95 13.40 13.98 4.30
C PHE A 95 14.07 14.98 3.34
N PRO A 96 13.64 16.26 3.31
CA PRO A 96 14.10 17.21 2.30
C PRO A 96 15.58 17.58 2.45
N HIS A 97 16.14 17.42 3.64
CA HIS A 97 17.55 17.68 3.98
C HIS A 97 18.47 16.48 3.73
N LEU A 98 17.95 15.35 3.26
CA LEU A 98 18.72 14.15 2.92
C LEU A 98 18.67 13.90 1.42
N SER A 99 19.78 13.44 0.86
CA SER A 99 19.81 12.95 -0.53
C SER A 99 18.94 11.67 -0.69
N ALA A 100 18.74 11.20 -1.91
CA ALA A 100 18.06 9.94 -2.20
C ALA A 100 18.72 8.79 -1.44
N GLY A 101 20.04 8.63 -1.51
CA GLY A 101 20.77 7.65 -0.74
C GLY A 101 20.66 7.84 0.78
N GLY A 102 20.59 9.07 1.24
CA GLY A 102 20.37 9.42 2.66
C GLY A 102 18.98 9.01 3.14
N ASN A 103 17.95 9.22 2.32
CA ASN A 103 16.58 8.80 2.57
C ASN A 103 16.49 7.28 2.66
N VAL A 104 17.00 6.55 1.66
CA VAL A 104 17.00 5.07 1.64
C VAL A 104 17.75 4.50 2.84
N GLY A 105 18.91 5.09 3.20
CA GLY A 105 19.73 4.65 4.31
C GLY A 105 19.22 5.03 5.71
N PHE A 106 18.12 5.79 5.80
CA PHE A 106 17.63 6.32 7.08
C PHE A 106 17.27 5.21 8.07
N GLY A 107 16.51 4.22 7.65
CA GLY A 107 16.11 3.07 8.47
C GLY A 107 17.26 2.10 8.82
N LEU A 108 18.43 2.25 8.17
CA LEU A 108 19.59 1.38 8.33
C LEU A 108 20.67 1.92 9.26
N ARG A 109 20.37 2.96 10.05
CA ARG A 109 21.37 3.67 10.88
C ARG A 109 22.06 2.79 11.92
N ARG A 110 21.40 1.71 12.36
CA ARG A 110 21.97 0.76 13.34
C ARG A 110 22.89 -0.28 12.70
N GLN A 111 22.94 -0.37 11.35
CA GLN A 111 23.81 -1.31 10.65
C GLN A 111 25.24 -0.75 10.49
N PRO A 112 26.25 -1.61 10.37
CA PRO A 112 27.62 -1.19 10.04
C PRO A 112 27.65 -0.37 8.76
N LYS A 113 28.51 0.66 8.70
CA LYS A 113 28.59 1.64 7.60
C LYS A 113 28.74 0.97 6.22
N ALA A 114 29.54 -0.10 6.13
CA ALA A 114 29.77 -0.82 4.88
C ALA A 114 28.49 -1.55 4.42
N ALA A 115 27.81 -2.30 5.31
CA ALA A 115 26.58 -3.01 5.03
C ALA A 115 25.45 -2.02 4.62
N ARG A 116 25.31 -0.90 5.35
CA ARG A 116 24.36 0.16 5.01
C ARG A 116 24.61 0.72 3.61
N ARG A 117 25.87 1.03 3.26
CA ARG A 117 26.22 1.52 1.92
C ARG A 117 25.86 0.52 0.82
N ALA A 118 26.21 -0.75 1.01
CA ALA A 118 25.88 -1.80 0.06
C ALA A 118 24.36 -1.94 -0.12
N ARG A 119 23.60 -1.94 0.99
CA ARG A 119 22.14 -2.04 0.93
C ARG A 119 21.48 -0.83 0.24
N VAL A 120 21.96 0.39 0.52
CA VAL A 120 21.49 1.60 -0.17
C VAL A 120 21.75 1.52 -1.67
N ALA A 121 22.94 1.13 -2.09
CA ALA A 121 23.27 0.98 -3.51
C ALA A 121 22.36 -0.07 -4.17
N GLN A 122 22.17 -1.24 -3.54
CA GLN A 122 21.27 -2.28 -4.01
C GLN A 122 19.84 -1.79 -4.19
N MET A 123 19.31 -1.02 -3.23
CA MET A 123 17.94 -0.52 -3.29
C MET A 123 17.75 0.56 -4.36
N LEU A 124 18.74 1.44 -4.55
CA LEU A 124 18.70 2.43 -5.62
C LEU A 124 18.84 1.80 -7.01
N GLU A 125 19.63 0.76 -7.14
CA GLU A 125 19.72 -0.05 -8.37
C GLU A 125 18.38 -0.71 -8.69
N LEU A 126 17.76 -1.38 -7.69
CA LEU A 126 16.46 -2.04 -7.81
C LEU A 126 15.37 -1.11 -8.37
N VAL A 127 15.38 0.17 -7.98
CA VAL A 127 14.41 1.16 -8.46
C VAL A 127 14.91 2.00 -9.65
N GLY A 128 16.05 1.65 -10.24
CA GLY A 128 16.64 2.31 -11.42
C GLY A 128 17.18 3.73 -11.14
N LEU A 129 17.55 4.05 -9.89
CA LEU A 129 18.00 5.37 -9.45
C LEU A 129 19.44 5.40 -8.91
N ALA A 130 20.29 4.43 -9.29
CA ALA A 130 21.69 4.40 -8.86
C ALA A 130 22.43 5.72 -9.21
N HIS A 131 22.14 6.31 -10.37
CA HIS A 131 22.71 7.57 -10.84
C HIS A 131 22.30 8.79 -10.02
N ALA A 132 21.18 8.74 -9.30
CA ALA A 132 20.58 9.84 -8.54
C ALA A 132 20.84 9.75 -7.03
N ALA A 133 21.77 8.90 -6.57
CA ALA A 133 22.02 8.65 -5.14
C ALA A 133 22.33 9.91 -4.32
N SER A 134 22.98 10.92 -4.93
CA SER A 134 23.33 12.19 -4.30
C SER A 134 22.28 13.30 -4.45
N ALA A 135 21.27 13.11 -5.32
CA ALA A 135 20.24 14.10 -5.58
C ALA A 135 19.31 14.28 -4.36
N TYR A 136 18.88 15.50 -4.13
CA TYR A 136 17.91 15.83 -3.06
C TYR A 136 16.47 15.73 -3.59
N PRO A 137 15.44 15.58 -2.71
CA PRO A 137 14.06 15.45 -3.14
C PRO A 137 13.58 16.51 -4.12
N HIS A 138 13.97 17.77 -3.95
CA HIS A 138 13.58 18.88 -4.82
C HIS A 138 14.23 18.85 -6.22
N GLU A 139 15.26 18.02 -6.41
CA GLU A 139 15.94 17.82 -7.70
C GLU A 139 15.37 16.61 -8.47
N LEU A 140 14.43 15.86 -7.85
CA LEU A 140 13.84 14.64 -8.40
C LEU A 140 12.43 14.91 -8.93
N SER A 141 12.08 14.26 -10.05
CA SER A 141 10.69 14.21 -10.51
C SER A 141 9.78 13.47 -9.51
N GLY A 142 8.45 13.66 -9.60
CA GLY A 142 7.50 12.96 -8.72
C GLY A 142 7.65 11.44 -8.77
N GLY A 143 7.81 10.85 -9.96
CA GLY A 143 8.06 9.41 -10.11
C GLY A 143 9.40 8.96 -9.53
N GLN A 144 10.45 9.79 -9.60
CA GLN A 144 11.72 9.50 -8.96
C GLN A 144 11.61 9.59 -7.43
N GLN A 145 10.90 10.58 -6.89
CA GLN A 145 10.63 10.70 -5.45
C GLN A 145 9.86 9.48 -4.93
N GLN A 146 8.86 9.03 -5.66
CA GLN A 146 8.10 7.80 -5.37
C GLN A 146 9.03 6.58 -5.30
N ARG A 147 9.89 6.37 -6.29
CA ARG A 147 10.85 5.26 -6.31
C ARG A 147 11.84 5.32 -5.15
N VAL A 148 12.29 6.50 -4.76
CA VAL A 148 13.13 6.68 -3.55
C VAL A 148 12.36 6.31 -2.29
N ALA A 149 11.07 6.70 -2.17
CA ALA A 149 10.23 6.35 -1.03
C ALA A 149 9.99 4.83 -0.94
N LEU A 150 9.76 4.17 -2.08
CA LEU A 150 9.65 2.72 -2.16
C LEU A 150 10.96 2.04 -1.73
N ALA A 151 12.10 2.46 -2.27
CA ALA A 151 13.41 1.96 -1.89
C ALA A 151 13.70 2.15 -0.39
N ARG A 152 13.31 3.29 0.20
CA ARG A 152 13.42 3.56 1.64
C ARG A 152 12.58 2.59 2.45
N ALA A 153 11.34 2.31 2.03
CA ALA A 153 10.44 1.40 2.73
C ALA A 153 10.93 -0.07 2.65
N LEU A 154 11.55 -0.47 1.53
CA LEU A 154 12.12 -1.80 1.30
C LEU A 154 13.49 -2.01 1.94
N ALA A 155 14.26 -0.95 2.16
CA ALA A 155 15.65 -1.05 2.62
C ALA A 155 15.82 -1.87 3.92
N PRO A 156 14.96 -1.72 4.95
CA PRO A 156 15.03 -2.53 6.17
C PRO A 156 14.65 -4.00 6.00
N SER A 157 14.22 -4.43 4.82
CA SER A 157 13.67 -5.78 4.54
C SER A 157 12.45 -6.08 5.43
N PRO A 158 11.36 -5.31 5.31
CA PRO A 158 10.16 -5.52 6.09
C PRO A 158 9.48 -6.84 5.73
N GLU A 159 8.71 -7.42 6.65
CA GLU A 159 7.87 -8.59 6.39
C GLU A 159 6.65 -8.22 5.56
N LEU A 160 6.08 -7.04 5.82
CA LEU A 160 4.92 -6.48 5.12
C LEU A 160 5.21 -5.05 4.70
N LEU A 161 4.83 -4.69 3.48
CA LEU A 161 4.91 -3.34 2.96
C LEU A 161 3.50 -2.72 2.87
N LEU A 162 3.34 -1.50 3.33
CA LEU A 162 2.11 -0.73 3.26
C LEU A 162 2.32 0.48 2.35
N LEU A 163 1.47 0.62 1.32
CA LEU A 163 1.53 1.71 0.34
C LEU A 163 0.22 2.49 0.38
N ASP A 164 0.26 3.73 0.85
CA ASP A 164 -0.90 4.62 0.95
C ASP A 164 -0.98 5.54 -0.26
N GLU A 165 -1.90 5.27 -1.19
CA GLU A 165 -2.11 6.00 -2.44
C GLU A 165 -0.81 6.33 -3.19
N PRO A 166 0.03 5.32 -3.50
CA PRO A 166 1.41 5.54 -3.92
C PRO A 166 1.53 6.33 -5.23
N PHE A 167 0.49 6.40 -6.06
CA PHE A 167 0.54 7.01 -7.39
C PHE A 167 -0.34 8.26 -7.52
N SER A 168 -0.96 8.75 -6.44
CA SER A 168 -1.94 9.85 -6.47
C SER A 168 -1.40 11.16 -7.06
N ASN A 169 -0.09 11.41 -6.93
CA ASN A 169 0.57 12.65 -7.37
C ASN A 169 1.14 12.58 -8.80
N LEU A 170 0.78 11.56 -9.58
CA LEU A 170 1.32 11.33 -10.92
C LEU A 170 0.25 11.50 -12.00
N ASP A 171 0.68 11.84 -13.21
CA ASP A 171 -0.18 11.80 -14.40
C ASP A 171 -0.61 10.37 -14.75
N VAL A 172 -1.68 10.23 -15.54
CA VAL A 172 -2.32 8.92 -15.81
C VAL A 172 -1.37 7.92 -16.46
N ASP A 173 -0.60 8.33 -17.47
CA ASP A 173 0.28 7.44 -18.22
C ASP A 173 1.47 6.96 -17.37
N THR A 174 2.05 7.87 -16.60
CA THR A 174 3.13 7.56 -15.65
C THR A 174 2.65 6.63 -14.55
N ARG A 175 1.43 6.84 -14.07
CA ARG A 175 0.80 6.05 -13.00
C ARG A 175 0.65 4.58 -13.37
N GLU A 176 0.05 4.28 -14.52
CA GLU A 176 -0.15 2.90 -14.98
C GLU A 176 1.19 2.17 -15.15
N ARG A 177 2.15 2.80 -15.79
CA ARG A 177 3.48 2.22 -15.99
C ARG A 177 4.18 1.93 -14.66
N LEU A 178 4.14 2.87 -13.72
CA LEU A 178 4.78 2.70 -12.42
C LEU A 178 4.07 1.66 -11.53
N ALA A 179 2.75 1.47 -11.69
CA ALA A 179 2.04 0.41 -10.99
C ALA A 179 2.58 -0.98 -11.38
N PHE A 180 2.77 -1.24 -12.68
CA PHE A 180 3.38 -2.50 -13.14
C PHE A 180 4.83 -2.64 -12.66
N GLU A 181 5.65 -1.59 -12.76
CA GLU A 181 7.03 -1.62 -12.28
C GLU A 181 7.12 -1.93 -10.76
N VAL A 182 6.25 -1.32 -9.95
CA VAL A 182 6.18 -1.60 -8.51
C VAL A 182 5.74 -3.05 -8.25
N ARG A 183 4.75 -3.56 -9.00
CA ARG A 183 4.36 -4.97 -8.93
C ARG A 183 5.54 -5.89 -9.22
N ASP A 184 6.26 -5.66 -10.31
CA ASP A 184 7.40 -6.48 -10.71
C ASP A 184 8.47 -6.49 -9.61
N ILE A 185 8.84 -5.32 -9.08
CA ILE A 185 9.78 -5.20 -7.96
C ILE A 185 9.32 -6.01 -6.75
N LEU A 186 8.04 -5.91 -6.34
CA LEU A 186 7.51 -6.63 -5.18
C LEU A 186 7.50 -8.14 -5.40
N LYS A 187 7.14 -8.60 -6.61
CA LYS A 187 7.11 -10.02 -6.96
C LYS A 187 8.51 -10.62 -7.07
N GLU A 188 9.44 -9.95 -7.74
CA GLU A 188 10.84 -10.38 -7.86
C GLU A 188 11.54 -10.48 -6.49
N THR A 189 11.20 -9.55 -5.59
CA THR A 189 11.78 -9.53 -4.24
C THR A 189 11.01 -10.36 -3.22
N GLY A 190 9.88 -10.97 -3.60
CA GLY A 190 9.05 -11.82 -2.74
C GLY A 190 8.37 -11.09 -1.59
N HIS A 191 8.18 -9.76 -1.70
CA HIS A 191 7.55 -8.97 -0.65
C HIS A 191 6.03 -9.10 -0.68
N THR A 192 5.43 -9.17 0.50
CA THR A 192 3.99 -9.06 0.70
C THR A 192 3.63 -7.59 0.89
N ALA A 193 2.56 -7.12 0.24
CA ALA A 193 2.17 -5.72 0.35
C ALA A 193 0.65 -5.54 0.48
N ILE A 194 0.24 -4.48 1.21
CA ILE A 194 -1.10 -3.90 1.13
C ILE A 194 -0.99 -2.53 0.48
N VAL A 195 -1.75 -2.31 -0.56
CA VAL A 195 -1.85 -1.04 -1.29
C VAL A 195 -3.23 -0.45 -1.08
N VAL A 196 -3.31 0.80 -0.72
CA VAL A 196 -4.56 1.57 -0.66
C VAL A 196 -4.61 2.47 -1.89
N THR A 197 -5.70 2.41 -2.62
CA THR A 197 -5.95 3.27 -3.77
C THR A 197 -7.45 3.54 -3.95
N HIS A 198 -7.79 4.61 -4.65
CA HIS A 198 -9.13 4.88 -5.14
C HIS A 198 -9.25 4.62 -6.65
N ASN A 199 -8.17 4.19 -7.30
CA ASN A 199 -8.10 3.94 -8.73
C ASN A 199 -8.17 2.44 -9.01
N GLN A 200 -9.16 2.02 -9.80
CA GLN A 200 -9.40 0.62 -10.12
C GLN A 200 -8.31 0.04 -11.03
N ALA A 201 -7.84 0.80 -12.02
CA ALA A 201 -6.78 0.35 -12.91
C ALA A 201 -5.49 0.04 -12.14
N GLU A 202 -5.14 0.87 -11.14
CA GLU A 202 -4.01 0.59 -10.23
C GLU A 202 -4.22 -0.72 -9.45
N ALA A 203 -5.42 -0.89 -8.86
CA ALA A 203 -5.73 -2.07 -8.06
C ALA A 203 -5.66 -3.36 -8.90
N VAL A 204 -6.15 -3.32 -10.14
CA VAL A 204 -6.08 -4.45 -11.07
C VAL A 204 -4.66 -4.71 -11.56
N ALA A 205 -3.87 -3.65 -11.82
CA ALA A 205 -2.48 -3.78 -12.24
C ALA A 205 -1.58 -4.38 -11.16
N LEU A 206 -1.83 -4.03 -9.89
CA LEU A 206 -1.00 -4.43 -8.75
C LEU A 206 -1.45 -5.71 -8.06
N GLY A 207 -2.77 -5.83 -7.80
CA GLY A 207 -3.32 -6.75 -6.80
C GLY A 207 -3.45 -8.20 -7.27
N ASP A 208 -3.01 -9.12 -6.43
CA ASP A 208 -3.41 -10.53 -6.50
C ASP A 208 -4.78 -10.71 -5.84
N ARG A 209 -5.07 -9.88 -4.84
CA ARG A 209 -6.36 -9.77 -4.15
C ARG A 209 -6.79 -8.30 -4.09
N ILE A 210 -8.07 -8.04 -4.30
CA ILE A 210 -8.65 -6.71 -4.19
C ILE A 210 -9.80 -6.74 -3.20
N GLY A 211 -9.79 -5.83 -2.24
CA GLY A 211 -10.87 -5.59 -1.30
C GLY A 211 -11.63 -4.33 -1.66
N VAL A 212 -12.89 -4.45 -2.00
CA VAL A 212 -13.77 -3.31 -2.24
C VAL A 212 -14.34 -2.85 -0.91
N MET A 213 -13.99 -1.63 -0.49
CA MET A 213 -14.46 -1.03 0.75
C MET A 213 -15.58 -0.02 0.48
N HIS A 214 -16.64 -0.12 1.27
CA HIS A 214 -17.78 0.78 1.25
C HIS A 214 -18.24 1.10 2.67
N GLU A 215 -18.38 2.38 3.01
CA GLU A 215 -18.89 2.86 4.31
C GLU A 215 -18.27 2.15 5.53
N GLY A 216 -16.96 1.99 5.53
CA GLY A 216 -16.21 1.37 6.63
C GLY A 216 -16.22 -0.16 6.64
N ARG A 217 -16.86 -0.82 5.69
CA ARG A 217 -16.95 -2.27 5.59
C ARG A 217 -16.26 -2.80 4.34
N LEU A 218 -15.84 -4.04 4.40
CA LEU A 218 -15.32 -4.78 3.26
C LEU A 218 -16.48 -5.49 2.56
N ALA A 219 -16.88 -4.97 1.37
CA ALA A 219 -17.98 -5.57 0.60
C ALA A 219 -17.56 -6.90 -0.03
N GLN A 220 -16.34 -6.99 -0.56
CA GLN A 220 -15.78 -8.22 -1.11
C GLN A 220 -14.25 -8.18 -1.05
N TRP A 221 -13.62 -9.35 -0.84
CA TRP A 221 -12.16 -9.55 -0.88
C TRP A 221 -11.86 -10.76 -1.75
N ASP A 222 -11.40 -10.54 -2.98
CA ASP A 222 -11.16 -11.62 -3.91
C ASP A 222 -10.12 -11.27 -4.98
N THR A 223 -9.89 -12.20 -5.92
CA THR A 223 -9.05 -11.93 -7.10
C THR A 223 -9.74 -10.92 -8.03
N PRO A 224 -8.97 -10.17 -8.85
CA PRO A 224 -9.55 -9.30 -9.88
C PRO A 224 -10.54 -10.01 -10.81
N TYR A 225 -10.26 -11.27 -11.11
CA TYR A 225 -11.15 -12.09 -11.95
C TYR A 225 -12.51 -12.33 -11.30
N VAL A 226 -12.54 -12.77 -10.03
CA VAL A 226 -13.78 -13.06 -9.30
C VAL A 226 -14.60 -11.78 -9.08
N LEU A 227 -13.95 -10.68 -8.70
CA LEU A 227 -14.62 -9.37 -8.56
C LEU A 227 -15.35 -8.96 -9.83
N ARG A 228 -14.78 -9.24 -11.00
CA ARG A 228 -15.36 -8.88 -12.30
C ARG A 228 -16.49 -9.80 -12.73
N HIS A 229 -16.39 -11.10 -12.45
CA HIS A 229 -17.33 -12.09 -12.98
C HIS A 229 -18.37 -12.56 -11.97
N GLU A 230 -18.05 -12.49 -10.68
CA GLU A 230 -18.86 -12.94 -9.55
C GLU A 230 -18.92 -11.88 -8.44
N PRO A 231 -19.40 -10.64 -8.77
CA PRO A 231 -19.50 -9.59 -7.74
C PRO A 231 -20.51 -9.98 -6.66
N ALA A 232 -20.14 -9.75 -5.39
CA ALA A 232 -20.93 -10.13 -4.22
C ALA A 232 -22.28 -9.40 -4.15
N ASP A 233 -22.35 -8.18 -4.66
CA ASP A 233 -23.56 -7.37 -4.66
C ASP A 233 -23.60 -6.36 -5.83
N ALA A 234 -24.71 -5.61 -5.91
CA ALA A 234 -24.91 -4.60 -6.96
C ALA A 234 -23.92 -3.43 -6.85
N PHE A 235 -23.44 -3.10 -5.63
CA PHE A 235 -22.44 -2.04 -5.42
C PHE A 235 -21.09 -2.48 -6.03
N VAL A 236 -20.60 -3.67 -5.66
CA VAL A 236 -19.35 -4.20 -6.24
C VAL A 236 -19.47 -4.31 -7.76
N ALA A 237 -20.60 -4.82 -8.27
CA ALA A 237 -20.86 -4.93 -9.69
C ALA A 237 -20.80 -3.56 -10.42
N SER A 238 -21.40 -2.52 -9.86
CA SER A 238 -21.38 -1.18 -10.44
C SER A 238 -19.98 -0.60 -10.39
N PHE A 239 -19.30 -0.77 -9.26
CA PHE A 239 -17.96 -0.26 -9.04
C PHE A 239 -16.93 -0.82 -10.04
N VAL A 240 -17.02 -2.11 -10.37
CA VAL A 240 -16.12 -2.78 -11.32
C VAL A 240 -16.50 -2.50 -12.80
N ARG A 241 -17.79 -2.19 -13.10
CA ARG A 241 -18.27 -1.92 -14.47
C ARG A 241 -17.88 -0.54 -15.00
N ASP A 242 -17.77 0.45 -14.15
CA ASP A 242 -17.43 1.82 -14.58
C ASP A 242 -16.05 1.89 -15.25
N ASP A 243 -15.12 1.04 -14.86
CA ASP A 243 -13.81 0.93 -15.51
C ASP A 243 -13.85 0.22 -16.88
N ALA A 244 -14.73 -0.76 -17.05
CA ALA A 244 -14.87 -1.44 -18.35
C ALA A 244 -15.33 -0.48 -19.44
N LEU A 245 -16.21 0.47 -19.13
CA LEU A 245 -16.66 1.53 -20.04
C LEU A 245 -15.56 2.56 -20.35
N ALA A 246 -14.72 2.88 -19.35
CA ALA A 246 -13.58 3.76 -19.54
C ALA A 246 -12.49 3.10 -20.43
N ASP A 247 -12.22 1.81 -20.22
CA ASP A 247 -11.29 1.02 -21.05
C ASP A 247 -11.80 0.81 -22.49
N GLU A 248 -13.09 0.55 -22.68
CA GLU A 248 -13.69 0.47 -24.02
C GLU A 248 -13.61 1.81 -24.76
N ARG A 249 -13.87 2.93 -24.08
CA ARG A 249 -13.69 4.27 -24.66
C ARG A 249 -12.25 4.56 -25.02
N ARG A 250 -11.26 4.21 -24.19
CA ARG A 250 -9.83 4.37 -24.49
C ARG A 250 -9.41 3.52 -25.68
N ARG A 251 -9.84 2.24 -25.74
CA ARG A 251 -9.57 1.35 -26.88
C ARG A 251 -10.26 1.81 -28.17
N ALA A 252 -11.46 2.40 -28.08
CA ALA A 252 -12.16 2.95 -29.25
C ALA A 252 -11.46 4.20 -29.78
N LEU A 253 -10.98 5.10 -28.90
CA LEU A 253 -10.21 6.29 -29.27
C LEU A 253 -8.84 5.94 -29.86
N ALA A 254 -8.18 4.90 -29.35
CA ALA A 254 -6.89 4.43 -29.89
C ALA A 254 -6.99 3.71 -31.23
N ARG A 255 -8.19 3.23 -31.65
CA ARG A 255 -8.45 2.59 -32.95
C ARG A 255 -8.94 3.57 -34.00
N GLY A 256 -9.20 4.82 -33.64
CA GLY A 256 -9.74 5.87 -34.51
C GLY A 256 -8.70 6.90 -35.01
N CYS A 257 -7.40 6.64 -34.77
CA CYS A 257 -6.28 7.41 -35.33
C CYS A 257 -5.55 6.60 -36.37
#